data_d351bd901423481c208936303a30e1bc
#
_entry.id   d351bd901423481c208936303a30e1bc
#
_cell.length_a   1.000
_cell.length_b   1.000
_cell.length_c   1.000
_cell.angle_alpha   90.00
_cell.angle_beta   90.00
_cell.angle_gamma   90.00
#
_symmetry.space_group_name_H-M   'P 1'
#
loop_
_entity.id
_entity.type
_entity.pdbx_description
1 polymer ?
#
loop_
_entity_poly.entity_id
_entity_poly.type
_entity_poly.pdbx_seq_one_letter_code
_entity_poly.pdbx_strand_id
1 'polypeptide(L)' 'MVYKCEACGAIFFEPYTYQVRENLDGENGIETRTVAECPYCGEEWFAEVEDDAESG' A
#
# COMPACT_ATOMS: atom_id res chain seq x y z
N MET A 1 2.61 11.10 -8.85
CA MET A 1 3.37 10.06 -8.17
C MET A 1 2.82 8.71 -8.48
N VAL A 2 3.72 7.79 -8.73
CA VAL A 2 3.31 6.44 -9.03
C VAL A 2 4.06 5.50 -8.13
N TYR A 3 3.58 4.29 -8.02
CA TYR A 3 4.20 3.26 -7.21
C TYR A 3 4.56 2.09 -8.10
N LYS A 4 5.60 1.40 -7.72
CA LYS A 4 6.02 0.22 -8.45
C LYS A 4 6.11 -0.93 -7.47
N CYS A 5 5.42 -2.00 -7.79
CA CYS A 5 5.46 -3.18 -6.96
C CYS A 5 6.76 -3.93 -7.20
N GLU A 6 7.45 -4.27 -6.14
CA GLU A 6 8.71 -4.98 -6.28
C GLU A 6 8.51 -6.47 -6.38
N ALA A 7 7.32 -6.93 -6.15
CA ALA A 7 7.06 -8.36 -6.27
C ALA A 7 6.66 -8.74 -7.67
N CYS A 8 5.75 -7.99 -8.27
CA CYS A 8 5.31 -8.34 -9.61
C CYS A 8 5.76 -7.32 -10.66
N GLY A 9 6.30 -6.20 -10.23
CA GLY A 9 6.80 -5.22 -11.17
C GLY A 9 5.74 -4.33 -11.77
N ALA A 10 4.54 -4.36 -11.28
CA ALA A 10 3.48 -3.54 -11.85
C ALA A 10 3.62 -2.11 -11.38
N ILE A 11 3.16 -1.21 -12.20
CA ILE A 11 3.16 0.21 -11.88
C ILE A 11 1.72 0.66 -11.74
N PHE A 12 1.43 1.36 -10.66
CA PHE A 12 0.06 1.78 -10.41
C PHE A 12 0.11 3.14 -9.74
N PHE A 13 -1.01 3.84 -9.83
CA PHE A 13 -1.09 5.16 -9.23
C PHE A 13 -1.51 5.10 -7.78
N GLU A 14 -2.38 4.18 -7.45
CA GLU A 14 -2.89 4.09 -6.09
C GLU A 14 -2.86 2.65 -5.65
N PRO A 15 -2.31 2.40 -4.48
CA PRO A 15 -2.36 1.05 -3.95
C PRO A 15 -3.75 0.73 -3.44
N TYR A 16 -4.01 -0.54 -3.32
CA TYR A 16 -5.26 -0.99 -2.73
C TYR A 16 -5.14 -0.84 -1.22
N THR A 17 -6.02 -0.06 -0.64
CA THR A 17 -5.96 0.19 0.78
C THR A 17 -7.20 -0.33 1.47
N TYR A 18 -7.01 -0.80 2.67
CA TYR A 18 -8.12 -1.23 3.49
C TYR A 18 -7.73 -1.06 4.94
N GLN A 19 -8.72 -1.10 5.80
CA GLN A 19 -8.48 -0.87 7.21
C GLN A 19 -8.63 -2.15 7.97
N VAL A 20 -7.70 -2.37 8.89
CA VAL A 20 -7.69 -3.55 9.73
C VAL A 20 -7.90 -3.11 11.16
N ARG A 21 -8.80 -3.78 11.83
CA ARG A 21 -9.01 -3.54 13.23
C ARG A 21 -8.25 -4.54 14.04
N GLU A 22 -7.45 -4.03 14.93
CA GLU A 22 -6.70 -4.90 15.81
C GLU A 22 -7.20 -4.74 17.20
N ASN A 23 -7.43 -5.85 17.84
CA ASN A 23 -7.89 -5.84 19.20
C ASN A 23 -6.69 -6.00 20.09
N LEU A 24 -6.17 -4.91 20.59
CA LEU A 24 -5.11 -4.99 21.55
C LEU A 24 -5.70 -5.46 22.85
N ASP A 25 -4.89 -6.08 23.64
CA ASP A 25 -5.46 -6.54 24.89
C ASP A 25 -5.77 -5.34 25.74
N GLY A 26 -6.79 -5.37 26.45
CA GLY A 26 -7.26 -4.24 27.18
C GLY A 26 -8.66 -3.94 26.75
N GLU A 27 -9.36 -3.25 27.58
CA GLU A 27 -10.75 -3.06 27.33
C GLU A 27 -10.97 -2.11 26.21
N ASN A 28 -10.12 -1.14 26.06
CA ASN A 28 -10.32 -0.18 24.99
C ASN A 28 -9.23 -0.30 23.98
N GLY A 29 -8.74 -1.48 23.75
CA GLY A 29 -7.59 -1.64 22.90
C GLY A 29 -7.91 -1.90 21.47
N ILE A 30 -8.90 -1.26 20.91
CA ILE A 30 -9.19 -1.45 19.49
C ILE A 30 -8.46 -0.38 18.73
N GLU A 31 -7.62 -0.82 17.81
CA GLU A 31 -6.85 0.08 17.03
C GLU A 31 -7.10 -0.21 15.57
N THR A 32 -7.28 0.83 14.78
CA THR A 32 -7.49 0.69 13.36
C THR A 32 -6.28 1.20 12.64
N ARG A 33 -5.79 0.42 11.69
CA ARG A 33 -4.67 0.88 10.90
C ARG A 33 -4.96 0.58 9.45
N THR A 34 -4.39 1.39 8.60
CA THR A 34 -4.60 1.28 7.18
C THR A 34 -3.47 0.46 6.57
N VAL A 35 -3.83 -0.50 5.76
CA VAL A 35 -2.88 -1.35 5.08
C VAL A 35 -3.00 -1.07 3.60
N ALA A 36 -1.85 -1.01 2.94
CA ALA A 36 -1.83 -0.79 1.51
C ALA A 36 -1.09 -1.93 0.85
N GLU A 37 -1.59 -2.36 -0.30
CA GLU A 37 -0.94 -3.43 -1.02
C GLU A 37 -1.11 -3.22 -2.51
N CYS A 38 -0.28 -3.95 -3.24
CA CYS A 38 -0.32 -3.87 -4.69
C CYS A 38 -1.67 -4.37 -5.19
N PRO A 39 -2.34 -3.60 -6.06
CA PRO A 39 -3.65 -4.03 -6.53
C PRO A 39 -3.60 -5.17 -7.54
N TYR A 40 -2.42 -5.55 -7.95
CA TYR A 40 -2.31 -6.60 -8.95
C TYR A 40 -1.91 -7.93 -8.37
N CYS A 41 -0.96 -7.94 -7.47
CA CYS A 41 -0.53 -9.19 -6.89
C CYS A 41 -0.86 -9.32 -5.41
N GLY A 42 -1.24 -8.25 -4.77
CA GLY A 42 -1.62 -8.32 -3.36
C GLY A 42 -0.47 -8.28 -2.39
N GLU A 43 0.72 -7.96 -2.87
CA GLU A 43 1.85 -7.90 -1.96
C GLU A 43 2.01 -6.49 -1.44
N GLU A 44 2.66 -6.39 -0.31
CA GLU A 44 2.90 -5.08 0.28
C GLU A 44 4.25 -4.51 -0.12
N TRP A 45 4.92 -5.15 -1.03
CA TRP A 45 6.27 -4.73 -1.40
C TRP A 45 6.19 -3.79 -2.58
N PHE A 46 5.93 -2.55 -2.32
CA PHE A 46 5.95 -1.55 -3.38
C PHE A 46 6.57 -0.30 -2.82
N ALA A 47 7.09 0.50 -3.72
CA ALA A 47 7.74 1.74 -3.33
C ALA A 47 7.28 2.83 -4.26
N GLU A 48 7.32 4.04 -3.77
CA GLU A 48 6.97 5.19 -4.56
C GLU A 48 8.12 5.51 -5.51
N VAL A 49 7.79 5.67 -6.77
CA VAL A 49 8.78 6.06 -7.75
C VAL A 49 8.31 7.32 -8.42
N GLU A 50 9.25 8.04 -8.95
CA GLU A 50 8.92 9.28 -9.61
C GLU A 50 8.36 9.01 -10.97
N ASP A 51 7.35 9.79 -11.30
CA ASP A 51 6.79 9.72 -12.63
C ASP A 51 7.71 10.48 -13.54
N ASP A 52 8.47 9.75 -14.31
CA ASP A 52 9.48 10.35 -15.11
C ASP A 52 8.96 10.91 -16.41
N ALA A 53 7.73 10.66 -16.67
CA ALA A 53 7.19 10.99 -17.97
C ALA A 53 7.31 12.47 -18.23
N GLU A 54 7.10 13.26 -17.25
CA GLU A 54 7.08 14.68 -17.49
C GLU A 54 8.44 15.28 -17.35
N SER A 55 9.38 14.52 -16.89
CA SER A 55 10.69 15.11 -16.76
C SER A 55 11.31 15.35 -18.12
N GLY A 56 10.78 14.75 -19.08
CA GLY A 56 11.28 14.98 -20.41
C GLY A 56 11.05 16.41 -20.82
#